data_758f7ed5ed69851f704c6cdc5042b983
#
_entry.id   758f7ed5ed69851f704c6cdc5042b983
#
_cell.length_a   1.000
_cell.length_b   1.000
_cell.length_c   1.000
_cell.angle_alpha   90.00
_cell.angle_beta   90.00
_cell.angle_gamma   90.00
#
_symmetry.space_group_name_H-M   'P 1'
#
loop_
_entity.id
_entity.type
_entity.pdbx_description
1 polymer ?
#
loop_
_entity_poly.entity_id
_entity_poly.type
_entity_poly.pdbx_seq_one_letter_code
_entity_poly.pdbx_strand_id
1 'polypeptide(L)'
;MKFDFTPDPKVLIALTHTPMQPLDALCELIDNAIDSFYGAKIQGLKADNPMVIVTLPSRKQLSENGGMLRIQDNGPGMSPQNAEKAIKAGFSGNNPYDTLGLFGMGFNISTGKLGNITTFMTSREDMDSYVKTVIDLEKINSTKDYSLDAEEIAKASDDPYFKSGSHGTIIEVKDWWPQGNANSGFVQKLVQYGLPKIREEIGRRYATILRKGEIKIFINEGKCEAYEHCVWDDSRYVVRKTGNVPAVMRFDQVVGSTKRCGTCTAILGTADTCCPSCGSTKIRTVEERVRGWIGIQRFDSDTDFGIDLIRNGRAIRIGEKMLSLNMWMNSNM
;
A
#
# COMPACT_ATOMS: atom_id res chain seq x y z
N MET A 1 16.37 -38.88 8.87
CA MET A 1 15.57 -38.67 7.68
C MET A 1 15.29 -37.17 7.59
N LYS A 2 15.52 -36.52 6.46
CA LYS A 2 15.19 -35.09 6.23
C LYS A 2 14.09 -35.04 5.19
N PHE A 3 13.09 -34.19 5.40
CA PHE A 3 12.03 -33.92 4.43
C PHE A 3 12.34 -32.58 3.76
N ASP A 4 12.11 -32.49 2.46
CA ASP A 4 12.07 -31.22 1.76
C ASP A 4 10.68 -30.58 2.00
N PHE A 5 10.68 -29.38 2.56
CA PHE A 5 9.48 -28.58 2.88
C PHE A 5 9.40 -27.33 1.98
N THR A 6 10.11 -27.34 0.85
CA THR A 6 10.01 -26.24 -0.12
C THR A 6 8.60 -26.17 -0.68
N PRO A 7 7.93 -25.01 -0.68
CA PRO A 7 6.58 -24.88 -1.21
C PRO A 7 6.52 -25.23 -2.71
N ASP A 8 5.45 -25.91 -3.13
CA ASP A 8 5.15 -26.11 -4.55
C ASP A 8 4.83 -24.77 -5.22
N PRO A 9 5.25 -24.51 -6.47
CA PRO A 9 4.93 -23.30 -7.23
C PRO A 9 3.45 -22.90 -7.27
N LYS A 10 2.56 -23.85 -7.15
CA LYS A 10 1.10 -23.60 -7.01
C LYS A 10 0.76 -22.67 -5.86
N VAL A 11 1.64 -22.51 -4.85
CA VAL A 11 1.39 -21.57 -3.75
C VAL A 11 1.23 -20.14 -4.25
N LEU A 12 1.96 -19.72 -5.28
CA LEU A 12 1.83 -18.38 -5.85
C LEU A 12 0.44 -18.16 -6.46
N ILE A 13 -0.08 -19.18 -7.19
CA ILE A 13 -1.44 -19.11 -7.71
C ILE A 13 -2.47 -19.18 -6.58
N ALA A 14 -2.27 -20.03 -5.58
CA ALA A 14 -3.14 -20.09 -4.41
C ALA A 14 -3.23 -18.77 -3.66
N LEU A 15 -2.13 -18.03 -3.55
CA LEU A 15 -2.11 -16.68 -2.97
C LEU A 15 -3.02 -15.71 -3.73
N THR A 16 -3.17 -15.85 -5.05
CA THR A 16 -4.08 -15.01 -5.84
C THR A 16 -5.56 -15.26 -5.51
N HIS A 17 -5.91 -16.36 -4.83
CA HIS A 17 -7.27 -16.64 -4.36
C HIS A 17 -7.60 -15.97 -3.02
N THR A 18 -6.64 -15.31 -2.36
CA THR A 18 -6.90 -14.56 -1.12
C THR A 18 -8.02 -13.53 -1.34
N PRO A 19 -9.05 -13.46 -0.48
CA PRO A 19 -10.11 -12.48 -0.61
C PRO A 19 -9.55 -11.04 -0.60
N MET A 20 -9.81 -10.30 -1.67
CA MET A 20 -9.36 -8.92 -1.85
C MET A 20 -10.23 -8.20 -2.87
N GLN A 21 -10.56 -6.94 -2.62
CA GLN A 21 -11.26 -6.12 -3.62
C GLN A 21 -10.28 -5.54 -4.65
N PRO A 22 -10.73 -5.27 -5.89
CA PRO A 22 -9.84 -4.72 -6.92
C PRO A 22 -9.15 -3.41 -6.53
N LEU A 23 -9.84 -2.54 -5.82
CA LEU A 23 -9.27 -1.29 -5.33
C LEU A 23 -8.24 -1.52 -4.23
N ASP A 24 -8.42 -2.55 -3.39
CA ASP A 24 -7.45 -2.89 -2.35
C ASP A 24 -6.14 -3.44 -2.96
N ALA A 25 -6.26 -4.25 -4.04
CA ALA A 25 -5.08 -4.69 -4.79
C ALA A 25 -4.29 -3.51 -5.38
N LEU A 26 -4.99 -2.50 -5.92
CA LEU A 26 -4.34 -1.28 -6.39
C LEU A 26 -3.66 -0.53 -5.25
N CYS A 27 -4.34 -0.42 -4.09
CA CYS A 27 -3.78 0.24 -2.91
C CYS A 27 -2.52 -0.44 -2.38
N GLU A 28 -2.44 -1.77 -2.37
CA GLU A 28 -1.21 -2.48 -1.97
C GLU A 28 0.01 -2.09 -2.82
N LEU A 29 -0.20 -1.88 -4.13
CA LEU A 29 0.89 -1.45 -5.01
C LEU A 29 1.25 0.03 -4.79
N ILE A 30 0.27 0.89 -4.51
CA ILE A 30 0.49 2.28 -4.13
C ILE A 30 1.21 2.35 -2.76
N ASP A 31 0.85 1.50 -1.81
CA ASP A 31 1.50 1.43 -0.50
C ASP A 31 2.99 1.11 -0.63
N ASN A 32 3.36 0.16 -1.49
CA ASN A 32 4.76 -0.18 -1.75
C ASN A 32 5.54 1.02 -2.28
N ALA A 33 4.94 1.80 -3.19
CA ALA A 33 5.55 3.02 -3.71
C ALA A 33 5.72 4.09 -2.60
N ILE A 34 4.71 4.28 -1.74
CA ILE A 34 4.77 5.22 -0.60
C ILE A 34 5.83 4.77 0.42
N ASP A 35 5.89 3.47 0.72
CA ASP A 35 6.87 2.91 1.64
C ASP A 35 8.31 3.10 1.14
N SER A 36 8.54 3.14 -0.18
CA SER A 36 9.85 3.45 -0.75
C SER A 36 10.30 4.87 -0.38
N PHE A 37 9.41 5.85 -0.43
CA PHE A 37 9.68 7.23 -0.01
C PHE A 37 9.92 7.34 1.50
N TYR A 38 9.13 6.63 2.30
CA TYR A 38 9.31 6.62 3.76
C TYR A 38 10.65 5.97 4.15
N GLY A 39 11.00 4.86 3.49
CA GLY A 39 12.29 4.21 3.67
C GLY A 39 13.47 5.12 3.31
N ALA A 40 13.37 5.86 2.22
CA ALA A 40 14.36 6.87 1.82
C ALA A 40 14.51 7.97 2.88
N LYS A 41 13.39 8.52 3.35
CA LYS A 41 13.36 9.56 4.38
C LYS A 41 14.03 9.10 5.68
N ILE A 42 13.79 7.86 6.11
CA ILE A 42 14.43 7.27 7.30
C ILE A 42 15.95 7.14 7.11
N GLN A 43 16.41 6.89 5.89
CA GLN A 43 17.82 6.81 5.54
C GLN A 43 18.47 8.19 5.30
N GLY A 44 17.72 9.27 5.48
CA GLY A 44 18.18 10.64 5.25
C GLY A 44 18.27 11.04 3.77
N LEU A 45 17.74 10.21 2.87
CA LEU A 45 17.65 10.52 1.45
C LEU A 45 16.40 11.39 1.20
N LYS A 46 16.53 12.39 0.34
CA LYS A 46 15.40 13.22 -0.10
C LYS A 46 14.98 12.76 -1.50
N ALA A 47 13.71 12.48 -1.66
CA ALA A 47 13.11 12.35 -2.98
C ALA A 47 12.61 13.72 -3.42
N ASP A 48 13.00 14.14 -4.62
CA ASP A 48 12.50 15.39 -5.19
C ASP A 48 11.10 15.17 -5.72
N ASN A 49 10.13 15.93 -5.16
CA ASN A 49 8.73 15.92 -5.58
C ASN A 49 8.14 14.48 -5.66
N PRO A 50 8.04 13.74 -4.53
CA PRO A 50 7.60 12.35 -4.51
C PRO A 50 6.26 12.14 -5.19
N MET A 51 6.19 11.19 -6.11
CA MET A 51 5.05 11.00 -6.99
C MET A 51 4.80 9.52 -7.28
N VAL A 52 3.54 9.12 -7.22
CA VAL A 52 3.05 7.81 -7.66
C VAL A 52 2.07 8.02 -8.81
N ILE A 53 2.33 7.39 -9.92
CA ILE A 53 1.46 7.45 -11.11
C ILE A 53 0.91 6.06 -11.39
N VAL A 54 -0.41 5.96 -11.43
CA VAL A 54 -1.13 4.75 -11.83
C VAL A 54 -1.74 4.99 -13.20
N THR A 55 -1.47 4.10 -14.14
CA THR A 55 -2.12 4.09 -15.44
C THR A 55 -2.99 2.84 -15.54
N LEU A 56 -4.28 3.04 -15.71
CA LEU A 56 -5.26 1.98 -15.90
C LEU A 56 -5.58 1.80 -17.38
N PRO A 57 -5.80 0.55 -17.83
CA PRO A 57 -6.26 0.29 -19.19
C PRO A 57 -7.66 0.88 -19.42
N SER A 58 -7.94 1.27 -20.64
CA SER A 58 -9.29 1.69 -21.02
C SER A 58 -10.22 0.49 -21.15
N ARG A 59 -11.54 0.73 -21.09
CA ARG A 59 -12.55 -0.32 -21.32
C ARG A 59 -12.40 -0.98 -22.69
N LYS A 60 -12.02 -0.21 -23.71
CA LYS A 60 -11.77 -0.72 -25.06
C LYS A 60 -10.61 -1.70 -25.07
N GLN A 61 -9.47 -1.31 -24.49
CA GLN A 61 -8.30 -2.20 -24.38
C GLN A 61 -8.63 -3.50 -23.65
N LEU A 62 -9.40 -3.42 -22.56
CA LEU A 62 -9.86 -4.63 -21.83
C LEU A 62 -10.77 -5.54 -22.66
N SER A 63 -11.68 -4.96 -23.47
CA SER A 63 -12.55 -5.75 -24.34
C SER A 63 -11.79 -6.46 -25.46
N GLU A 64 -10.65 -5.93 -25.87
CA GLU A 64 -9.74 -6.50 -26.85
C GLU A 64 -8.67 -7.42 -26.19
N ASN A 65 -8.84 -7.74 -24.92
CA ASN A 65 -7.88 -8.47 -24.07
C ASN A 65 -6.46 -7.87 -24.07
N GLY A 66 -6.39 -6.55 -24.25
CA GLY A 66 -5.15 -5.78 -24.36
C GLY A 66 -5.00 -4.77 -23.24
N GLY A 67 -4.01 -3.89 -23.42
CA GLY A 67 -3.66 -2.88 -22.43
C GLY A 67 -2.82 -3.43 -21.28
N MET A 68 -2.44 -2.54 -20.38
CA MET A 68 -1.72 -2.87 -19.15
C MET A 68 -2.16 -1.94 -18.01
N LEU A 69 -2.00 -2.40 -16.78
CA LEU A 69 -2.03 -1.59 -15.59
C LEU A 69 -0.59 -1.29 -15.20
N ARG A 70 -0.23 -0.02 -15.05
CA ARG A 70 1.11 0.39 -14.66
C ARG A 70 1.05 1.21 -13.38
N ILE A 71 1.95 0.92 -12.44
CA ILE A 71 2.25 1.76 -11.28
C ILE A 71 3.70 2.17 -11.41
N GLN A 72 3.95 3.47 -11.27
CA GLN A 72 5.28 4.05 -11.36
C GLN A 72 5.48 5.03 -10.21
N ASP A 73 6.64 4.97 -9.58
CA ASP A 73 7.12 5.97 -8.62
C ASP A 73 8.47 6.55 -9.06
N ASN A 74 8.79 7.73 -8.53
CA ASN A 74 10.11 8.36 -8.63
C ASN A 74 10.88 8.26 -7.31
N GLY A 75 10.69 7.15 -6.59
CA GLY A 75 11.41 6.86 -5.34
C GLY A 75 12.88 6.51 -5.56
N PRO A 76 13.58 6.10 -4.50
CA PRO A 76 15.03 5.83 -4.57
C PRO A 76 15.41 4.67 -5.50
N GLY A 77 14.43 3.86 -5.93
CA GLY A 77 14.70 2.63 -6.65
C GLY A 77 15.45 1.60 -5.81
N MET A 78 15.87 0.51 -6.44
CA MET A 78 16.52 -0.61 -5.76
C MET A 78 17.78 -1.08 -6.50
N SER A 79 18.75 -1.57 -5.74
CA SER A 79 19.86 -2.36 -6.31
C SER A 79 19.32 -3.72 -6.79
N PRO A 80 20.04 -4.43 -7.69
CA PRO A 80 19.64 -5.76 -8.15
C PRO A 80 19.34 -6.73 -7.00
N GLN A 81 20.16 -6.73 -5.95
CA GLN A 81 20.00 -7.60 -4.78
C GLN A 81 18.75 -7.23 -3.95
N ASN A 82 18.39 -5.95 -3.86
CA ASN A 82 17.21 -5.52 -3.17
C ASN A 82 15.95 -5.75 -4.02
N ALA A 83 16.05 -5.60 -5.34
CA ALA A 83 15.00 -5.94 -6.28
C ALA A 83 14.61 -7.43 -6.19
N GLU A 84 15.60 -8.33 -6.19
CA GLU A 84 15.38 -9.76 -5.98
C GLU A 84 14.61 -10.05 -4.69
N LYS A 85 15.00 -9.40 -3.58
CA LYS A 85 14.32 -9.55 -2.28
C LYS A 85 12.88 -9.01 -2.31
N ALA A 86 12.67 -7.86 -2.97
CA ALA A 86 11.38 -7.18 -3.00
C ALA A 86 10.29 -7.97 -3.73
N ILE A 87 10.66 -8.77 -4.74
CA ILE A 87 9.71 -9.61 -5.48
C ILE A 87 9.46 -10.98 -4.81
N LYS A 88 10.29 -11.40 -3.85
CA LYS A 88 10.10 -12.67 -3.14
C LYS A 88 8.86 -12.62 -2.25
N ALA A 89 7.96 -13.58 -2.45
CA ALA A 89 6.77 -13.71 -1.60
C ALA A 89 7.17 -14.02 -0.13
N GLY A 90 6.58 -13.29 0.80
CA GLY A 90 6.86 -13.44 2.23
C GLY A 90 8.13 -12.73 2.72
N PHE A 91 8.90 -12.08 1.85
CA PHE A 91 10.01 -11.25 2.29
C PHE A 91 9.50 -9.84 2.65
N SER A 92 9.66 -9.46 3.90
CA SER A 92 9.44 -8.08 4.34
C SER A 92 10.69 -7.59 5.05
N GLY A 93 11.41 -6.66 4.43
CA GLY A 93 12.49 -5.90 5.06
C GLY A 93 11.99 -4.71 5.87
N ASN A 94 10.68 -4.49 5.87
CA ASN A 94 10.03 -3.31 6.42
C ASN A 94 9.77 -3.45 7.92
N ASN A 95 9.96 -2.34 8.63
CA ASN A 95 9.52 -2.24 10.01
C ASN A 95 8.01 -1.99 10.06
N PRO A 96 7.19 -2.88 10.66
CA PRO A 96 5.74 -2.75 10.68
C PRO A 96 5.20 -1.46 11.32
N TYR A 97 6.02 -0.74 12.07
CA TYR A 97 5.63 0.53 12.72
C TYR A 97 5.78 1.74 11.82
N ASP A 98 6.69 1.68 10.85
CA ASP A 98 7.08 2.83 10.05
C ASP A 98 6.58 2.71 8.59
N THR A 99 6.03 1.55 8.20
CA THR A 99 5.60 1.25 6.83
C THR A 99 4.12 0.88 6.73
N LEU A 100 3.57 0.94 5.52
CA LEU A 100 2.19 0.56 5.22
C LEU A 100 2.07 -0.95 5.02
N GLY A 101 3.02 -1.56 4.28
CA GLY A 101 3.08 -3.00 4.04
C GLY A 101 3.62 -3.79 5.23
N LEU A 102 2.95 -4.91 5.58
CA LEU A 102 3.25 -5.70 6.78
C LEU A 102 3.90 -7.04 6.50
N PHE A 103 3.40 -7.79 5.52
CA PHE A 103 3.65 -9.23 5.42
C PHE A 103 4.55 -9.64 4.25
N GLY A 104 4.97 -8.71 3.41
CA GLY A 104 5.79 -9.00 2.23
C GLY A 104 5.11 -9.86 1.17
N MET A 105 3.78 -10.01 1.23
CA MET A 105 2.99 -10.78 0.26
C MET A 105 2.06 -9.91 -0.59
N GLY A 106 1.86 -8.65 -0.21
CA GLY A 106 0.92 -7.74 -0.88
C GLY A 106 1.22 -7.58 -2.37
N PHE A 107 2.49 -7.44 -2.73
CA PHE A 107 2.93 -7.36 -4.12
C PHE A 107 2.47 -8.58 -4.94
N ASN A 108 2.84 -9.80 -4.50
CA ASN A 108 2.55 -11.03 -5.24
C ASN A 108 1.05 -11.34 -5.32
N ILE A 109 0.30 -11.10 -4.23
CA ILE A 109 -1.15 -11.28 -4.22
C ILE A 109 -1.80 -10.29 -5.17
N SER A 110 -1.46 -9.02 -5.09
CA SER A 110 -2.11 -7.95 -5.84
C SER A 110 -1.83 -8.04 -7.33
N THR A 111 -0.56 -8.21 -7.72
CA THR A 111 -0.19 -8.36 -9.13
C THR A 111 -0.81 -9.62 -9.73
N GLY A 112 -0.73 -10.76 -9.01
CA GLY A 112 -1.30 -12.02 -9.47
C GLY A 112 -2.83 -12.04 -9.56
N LYS A 113 -3.55 -11.22 -8.75
CA LYS A 113 -5.00 -11.03 -8.92
C LYS A 113 -5.33 -10.18 -10.13
N LEU A 114 -4.52 -9.15 -10.37
CA LEU A 114 -4.73 -8.23 -11.48
C LEU A 114 -4.48 -8.90 -12.84
N GLY A 115 -3.43 -9.71 -12.97
CA GLY A 115 -3.11 -10.38 -14.23
C GLY A 115 -2.08 -11.49 -14.06
N ASN A 116 -1.86 -12.24 -15.12
CA ASN A 116 -0.93 -13.37 -15.14
C ASN A 116 0.52 -12.93 -15.27
N ILE A 117 0.81 -11.88 -16.06
CA ILE A 117 2.16 -11.41 -16.33
C ILE A 117 2.42 -10.09 -15.62
N THR A 118 3.45 -10.07 -14.77
CA THR A 118 3.93 -8.86 -14.11
C THR A 118 5.36 -8.56 -14.56
N THR A 119 5.60 -7.37 -15.09
CA THR A 119 6.94 -6.84 -15.34
C THR A 119 7.32 -5.90 -14.22
N PHE A 120 8.43 -6.18 -13.56
CA PHE A 120 9.01 -5.36 -12.52
C PHE A 120 10.29 -4.72 -13.03
N MET A 121 10.39 -3.41 -12.89
CA MET A 121 11.56 -2.64 -13.32
C MET A 121 11.94 -1.64 -12.23
N THR A 122 13.23 -1.49 -11.94
CA THR A 122 13.69 -0.53 -10.95
C THR A 122 15.10 -0.02 -11.26
N SER A 123 15.35 1.22 -10.91
CA SER A 123 16.66 1.84 -11.04
C SER A 123 16.90 2.84 -9.93
N ARG A 124 18.13 2.91 -9.45
CA ARG A 124 18.60 3.93 -8.52
C ARG A 124 19.12 5.16 -9.26
N GLU A 125 19.20 6.29 -8.55
CA GLU A 125 19.73 7.54 -9.07
C GLU A 125 21.21 7.41 -9.50
N ASP A 126 22.00 6.64 -8.73
CA ASP A 126 23.44 6.43 -8.94
C ASP A 126 23.76 5.32 -9.97
N MET A 127 22.77 4.82 -10.71
CA MET A 127 22.95 3.78 -11.73
C MET A 127 22.64 4.31 -13.14
N ASP A 128 23.47 3.93 -14.11
CA ASP A 128 23.23 4.22 -15.54
C ASP A 128 22.41 3.11 -16.23
N SER A 129 21.92 2.15 -15.47
CA SER A 129 21.11 1.02 -15.91
C SER A 129 19.89 0.84 -15.02
N TYR A 130 18.94 0.03 -15.47
CA TYR A 130 17.83 -0.46 -14.67
C TYR A 130 17.71 -1.97 -14.76
N VAL A 131 17.21 -2.58 -13.69
CA VAL A 131 16.93 -4.02 -13.66
C VAL A 131 15.50 -4.25 -14.11
N LYS A 132 15.30 -5.23 -14.98
CA LYS A 132 14.00 -5.68 -15.46
C LYS A 132 13.85 -7.18 -15.26
N THR A 133 12.73 -7.62 -14.73
CA THR A 133 12.34 -9.03 -14.64
C THR A 133 10.86 -9.21 -14.97
N VAL A 134 10.51 -10.40 -15.45
CA VAL A 134 9.13 -10.75 -15.81
C VAL A 134 8.71 -11.94 -14.98
N ILE A 135 7.61 -11.79 -14.25
CA ILE A 135 6.95 -12.84 -13.49
C ILE A 135 5.75 -13.31 -14.31
N ASP A 136 5.82 -14.52 -14.82
CA ASP A 136 4.75 -15.20 -15.55
C ASP A 136 4.25 -16.36 -14.70
N LEU A 137 3.06 -16.20 -14.11
CA LEU A 137 2.52 -17.16 -13.15
C LEU A 137 2.13 -18.50 -13.81
N GLU A 138 1.65 -18.48 -15.05
CA GLU A 138 1.34 -19.70 -15.79
C GLU A 138 2.61 -20.46 -16.16
N LYS A 139 3.65 -19.75 -16.62
CA LYS A 139 4.96 -20.35 -16.90
C LYS A 139 5.56 -20.98 -15.65
N ILE A 140 5.61 -20.23 -14.53
CA ILE A 140 6.13 -20.75 -13.25
C ILE A 140 5.35 -21.99 -12.80
N ASN A 141 4.03 -21.98 -12.92
CA ASN A 141 3.21 -23.11 -12.52
C ASN A 141 3.43 -24.35 -13.43
N SER A 142 3.63 -24.15 -14.74
CA SER A 142 3.83 -25.24 -15.71
C SER A 142 5.23 -25.84 -15.63
N THR A 143 6.25 -25.01 -15.50
CA THR A 143 7.66 -25.45 -15.41
C THR A 143 8.05 -25.90 -14.02
N LYS A 144 7.32 -25.51 -12.99
CA LYS A 144 7.66 -25.69 -11.57
C LYS A 144 9.03 -25.09 -11.18
N ASP A 145 9.42 -24.05 -11.89
CA ASP A 145 10.66 -23.34 -11.67
C ASP A 145 10.35 -21.93 -11.15
N TYR A 146 10.90 -21.59 -9.99
CA TYR A 146 10.81 -20.26 -9.37
C TYR A 146 11.88 -19.29 -9.84
N SER A 147 12.81 -19.76 -10.68
CA SER A 147 13.89 -18.91 -11.19
C SER A 147 13.32 -17.89 -12.17
N LEU A 148 13.72 -16.65 -12.01
CA LEU A 148 13.36 -15.55 -12.89
C LEU A 148 14.61 -14.99 -13.53
N ASP A 149 14.56 -14.82 -14.84
CA ASP A 149 15.59 -14.07 -15.55
C ASP A 149 15.46 -12.59 -15.21
N ALA A 150 16.57 -11.95 -14.90
CA ALA A 150 16.66 -10.51 -14.72
C ALA A 150 17.68 -9.93 -15.70
N GLU A 151 17.28 -8.90 -16.38
CA GLU A 151 18.09 -8.19 -17.35
C GLU A 151 18.52 -6.85 -16.77
N GLU A 152 19.79 -6.49 -16.95
CA GLU A 152 20.28 -5.15 -16.69
C GLU A 152 20.36 -4.38 -18.00
N ILE A 153 19.60 -3.32 -18.14
CA ILE A 153 19.40 -2.54 -19.37
C ILE A 153 19.94 -1.14 -19.15
N ALA A 154 20.80 -0.65 -20.05
CA ALA A 154 21.32 0.71 -19.99
C ALA A 154 20.19 1.74 -20.21
N LYS A 155 20.20 2.81 -19.40
CA LYS A 155 19.28 3.94 -19.60
C LYS A 155 19.65 4.72 -20.86
N ALA A 156 18.65 5.08 -21.65
CA ALA A 156 18.80 5.91 -22.83
C ALA A 156 17.84 7.10 -22.80
N SER A 157 18.14 8.15 -23.56
CA SER A 157 17.31 9.36 -23.60
C SER A 157 15.92 9.11 -24.17
N ASP A 158 15.77 8.09 -25.00
CA ASP A 158 14.54 7.64 -25.66
C ASP A 158 13.94 6.35 -25.07
N ASP A 159 14.53 5.82 -23.98
CA ASP A 159 14.01 4.64 -23.32
C ASP A 159 12.59 4.89 -22.76
N PRO A 160 11.63 3.98 -23.02
CA PRO A 160 10.25 4.15 -22.60
C PRO A 160 10.00 4.00 -21.10
N TYR A 161 10.97 3.49 -20.35
CA TYR A 161 10.87 3.20 -18.91
C TYR A 161 11.75 4.14 -18.09
N PHE A 162 13.07 4.12 -18.35
CA PHE A 162 14.03 4.91 -17.60
C PHE A 162 14.94 5.71 -18.55
N LYS A 163 14.68 7.01 -18.60
CA LYS A 163 15.57 7.96 -19.27
C LYS A 163 16.84 8.16 -18.46
N SER A 164 17.88 8.63 -19.11
CA SER A 164 19.13 9.03 -18.43
C SER A 164 18.81 9.96 -17.25
N GLY A 165 19.37 9.64 -16.07
CA GLY A 165 19.15 10.39 -14.83
C GLY A 165 17.82 10.11 -14.12
N SER A 166 16.88 9.36 -14.69
CA SER A 166 15.66 8.97 -13.99
C SER A 166 15.88 7.77 -13.06
N HIS A 167 15.07 7.66 -12.03
CA HIS A 167 15.13 6.57 -11.04
C HIS A 167 13.72 6.27 -10.51
N GLY A 168 13.58 5.17 -9.75
CA GLY A 168 12.32 4.75 -9.15
C GLY A 168 11.99 3.30 -9.46
N THR A 169 10.69 2.98 -9.39
CA THR A 169 10.18 1.64 -9.66
C THR A 169 8.97 1.71 -10.60
N ILE A 170 8.91 0.77 -11.53
CA ILE A 170 7.79 0.58 -12.45
C ILE A 170 7.31 -0.85 -12.33
N ILE A 171 6.01 -1.03 -12.13
CA ILE A 171 5.32 -2.31 -12.12
C ILE A 171 4.28 -2.27 -13.24
N GLU A 172 4.33 -3.22 -14.16
CA GLU A 172 3.33 -3.40 -15.20
C GLU A 172 2.67 -4.75 -15.05
N VAL A 173 1.33 -4.77 -15.06
CA VAL A 173 0.54 -5.99 -15.03
C VAL A 173 -0.28 -6.07 -16.31
N LYS A 174 -0.23 -7.20 -16.96
CA LYS A 174 -0.95 -7.50 -18.21
C LYS A 174 -1.36 -8.97 -18.28
N ASP A 175 -1.97 -9.36 -19.37
CA ASP A 175 -2.46 -10.72 -19.58
C ASP A 175 -3.54 -11.08 -18.52
N TRP A 176 -4.74 -10.56 -18.80
CA TRP A 176 -5.88 -10.64 -17.89
C TRP A 176 -6.39 -12.08 -17.81
N TRP A 177 -6.74 -12.50 -16.59
CA TRP A 177 -7.24 -13.85 -16.36
C TRP A 177 -8.47 -14.18 -17.21
N PRO A 178 -8.45 -15.30 -17.95
CA PRO A 178 -9.53 -15.69 -18.84
C PRO A 178 -10.80 -16.08 -18.07
N GLN A 179 -11.92 -16.13 -18.80
CA GLN A 179 -13.19 -16.61 -18.25
C GLN A 179 -13.03 -18.03 -17.68
N GLY A 180 -13.59 -18.28 -16.49
CA GLY A 180 -13.45 -19.55 -15.76
C GLY A 180 -12.32 -19.53 -14.70
N ASN A 181 -11.38 -18.60 -14.76
CA ASN A 181 -10.42 -18.39 -13.68
C ASN A 181 -11.08 -17.63 -12.51
N ALA A 182 -10.68 -17.94 -11.28
CA ALA A 182 -11.21 -17.28 -10.06
C ALA A 182 -11.00 -15.74 -10.05
N ASN A 183 -9.97 -15.24 -10.73
CA ASN A 183 -9.66 -13.83 -10.86
C ASN A 183 -10.19 -13.19 -12.16
N SER A 184 -10.97 -13.95 -12.96
CA SER A 184 -11.58 -13.41 -14.18
C SER A 184 -12.42 -12.17 -13.88
N GLY A 185 -12.28 -11.15 -14.72
CA GLY A 185 -13.01 -9.90 -14.57
C GLY A 185 -12.52 -8.99 -13.44
N PHE A 186 -11.42 -9.31 -12.74
CA PHE A 186 -10.95 -8.54 -11.59
C PHE A 186 -10.55 -7.10 -11.97
N VAL A 187 -9.78 -6.93 -13.06
CA VAL A 187 -9.41 -5.61 -13.57
C VAL A 187 -10.60 -4.88 -14.19
N GLN A 188 -11.48 -5.62 -14.86
CA GLN A 188 -12.72 -5.06 -15.42
C GLN A 188 -13.58 -4.42 -14.32
N LYS A 189 -13.71 -5.08 -13.16
CA LYS A 189 -14.40 -4.51 -11.99
C LYS A 189 -13.73 -3.22 -11.50
N LEU A 190 -12.40 -3.17 -11.47
CA LEU A 190 -11.66 -1.94 -11.10
C LEU A 190 -11.99 -0.79 -12.06
N VAL A 191 -11.87 -1.04 -13.37
CA VAL A 191 -12.12 -0.01 -14.40
C VAL A 191 -13.59 0.41 -14.48
N GLN A 192 -14.52 -0.46 -14.09
CA GLN A 192 -15.97 -0.14 -14.02
C GLN A 192 -16.29 0.97 -13.02
N TYR A 193 -15.51 1.15 -11.95
CA TYR A 193 -15.69 2.29 -11.03
C TYR A 193 -15.59 3.64 -11.75
N GLY A 194 -14.82 3.72 -12.83
CA GLY A 194 -14.51 4.96 -13.55
C GLY A 194 -13.44 5.80 -12.86
N LEU A 195 -12.65 6.51 -13.64
CA LEU A 195 -11.49 7.26 -13.15
C LEU A 195 -11.84 8.30 -12.05
N PRO A 196 -12.94 9.08 -12.16
CA PRO A 196 -13.28 10.04 -11.10
C PRO A 196 -13.52 9.36 -9.75
N LYS A 197 -14.26 8.23 -9.73
CA LYS A 197 -14.56 7.51 -8.50
C LYS A 197 -13.32 6.85 -7.91
N ILE A 198 -12.43 6.30 -8.75
CA ILE A 198 -11.15 5.73 -8.28
C ILE A 198 -10.30 6.83 -7.65
N ARG A 199 -10.21 8.03 -8.24
CA ARG A 199 -9.47 9.16 -7.66
C ARG A 199 -10.04 9.59 -6.32
N GLU A 200 -11.36 9.66 -6.20
CA GLU A 200 -12.05 9.98 -4.94
C GLU A 200 -11.74 8.94 -3.85
N GLU A 201 -11.84 7.65 -4.18
CA GLU A 201 -11.55 6.57 -3.24
C GLU A 201 -10.08 6.54 -2.79
N ILE A 202 -9.15 6.78 -3.72
CA ILE A 202 -7.73 6.92 -3.40
C ILE A 202 -7.52 8.19 -2.55
N GLY A 203 -8.15 9.30 -2.92
CA GLY A 203 -8.12 10.55 -2.15
C GLY A 203 -8.60 10.36 -0.72
N ARG A 204 -9.61 9.54 -0.50
CA ARG A 204 -10.14 9.20 0.83
C ARG A 204 -9.20 8.29 1.60
N ARG A 205 -8.69 7.22 0.98
CA ARG A 205 -7.78 6.25 1.64
C ARG A 205 -6.46 6.86 2.04
N TYR A 206 -5.95 7.82 1.26
CA TYR A 206 -4.66 8.48 1.49
C TYR A 206 -4.80 9.95 1.93
N ALA A 207 -6.00 10.38 2.38
CA ALA A 207 -6.28 11.76 2.74
C ALA A 207 -5.23 12.38 3.67
N THR A 208 -4.79 11.65 4.68
CA THR A 208 -3.79 12.13 5.64
C THR A 208 -2.42 12.36 4.98
N ILE A 209 -2.01 11.50 4.05
CA ILE A 209 -0.73 11.59 3.33
C ILE A 209 -0.80 12.73 2.31
N LEU A 210 -1.87 12.78 1.53
CA LEU A 210 -2.07 13.79 0.49
C LEU A 210 -2.20 15.20 1.07
N ARG A 211 -2.87 15.36 2.23
CA ARG A 211 -3.03 16.64 2.91
C ARG A 211 -1.69 17.22 3.39
N LYS A 212 -0.71 16.38 3.72
CA LYS A 212 0.64 16.84 4.05
C LYS A 212 1.38 17.41 2.84
N GLY A 213 0.95 17.08 1.62
CA GLY A 213 1.56 17.53 0.38
C GLY A 213 2.96 16.94 0.10
N GLU A 214 3.41 15.99 0.92
CA GLU A 214 4.73 15.36 0.76
C GLU A 214 4.77 14.38 -0.42
N ILE A 215 3.66 13.75 -0.76
CA ILE A 215 3.54 12.76 -1.85
C ILE A 215 2.33 13.11 -2.71
N LYS A 216 2.47 13.01 -4.02
CA LYS A 216 1.39 13.19 -4.99
C LYS A 216 1.02 11.84 -5.60
N ILE A 217 -0.28 11.60 -5.77
CA ILE A 217 -0.80 10.39 -6.42
C ILE A 217 -1.63 10.81 -7.63
N PHE A 218 -1.38 10.16 -8.76
CA PHE A 218 -2.11 10.36 -10.01
C PHE A 218 -2.74 9.05 -10.47
N ILE A 219 -3.99 9.12 -10.91
CA ILE A 219 -4.66 8.03 -11.62
C ILE A 219 -4.88 8.48 -13.05
N ASN A 220 -4.17 7.84 -13.99
CA ASN A 220 -3.96 8.33 -15.33
C ASN A 220 -3.37 9.76 -15.26
N GLU A 221 -3.95 10.74 -15.93
CA GLU A 221 -3.49 12.13 -15.91
C GLU A 221 -4.07 12.96 -14.76
N GLY A 222 -5.01 12.41 -14.00
CA GLY A 222 -5.71 13.13 -12.95
C GLY A 222 -5.08 12.95 -11.57
N LYS A 223 -4.77 14.07 -10.92
CA LYS A 223 -4.30 14.11 -9.54
C LYS A 223 -5.40 13.64 -8.58
N CYS A 224 -5.03 12.87 -7.57
CA CYS A 224 -5.91 12.55 -6.45
C CYS A 224 -5.81 13.65 -5.41
N GLU A 225 -6.94 14.26 -5.07
CA GLU A 225 -7.02 15.26 -4.02
C GLU A 225 -7.39 14.59 -2.69
N ALA A 226 -6.89 15.17 -1.59
CA ALA A 226 -7.22 14.67 -0.26
C ALA A 226 -8.72 14.84 0.01
N TYR A 227 -9.37 13.76 0.41
CA TYR A 227 -10.78 13.84 0.81
C TYR A 227 -10.93 14.68 2.09
N GLU A 228 -11.93 15.54 2.08
CA GLU A 228 -12.29 16.37 3.23
C GLU A 228 -13.71 16.07 3.68
N HIS A 229 -13.86 15.71 4.95
CA HIS A 229 -15.19 15.53 5.55
C HIS A 229 -15.90 16.87 5.71
N CYS A 230 -17.14 16.93 5.29
CA CYS A 230 -17.96 18.12 5.45
C CYS A 230 -18.52 18.20 6.87
N VAL A 231 -17.71 18.73 7.79
CA VAL A 231 -18.07 18.92 9.19
C VAL A 231 -18.22 20.40 9.56
N TRP A 232 -18.85 20.69 10.69
CA TRP A 232 -18.91 22.04 11.23
C TRP A 232 -17.52 22.53 11.63
N ASP A 233 -17.33 23.83 11.56
CA ASP A 233 -16.09 24.49 11.97
C ASP A 233 -15.76 24.25 13.46
N ASP A 234 -14.47 24.18 13.78
CA ASP A 234 -13.96 23.92 15.12
C ASP A 234 -14.44 24.97 16.16
N SER A 235 -14.77 26.18 15.74
CA SER A 235 -15.30 27.25 16.60
C SER A 235 -16.76 27.06 16.99
N ARG A 236 -17.50 26.16 16.31
CA ARG A 236 -18.90 25.89 16.59
C ARG A 236 -19.07 25.01 17.83
N TYR A 237 -20.09 25.31 18.61
CA TYR A 237 -20.47 24.52 19.79
C TYR A 237 -21.96 24.62 20.08
N VAL A 238 -22.46 23.66 20.83
CA VAL A 238 -23.81 23.68 21.40
C VAL A 238 -23.72 23.85 22.90
N VAL A 239 -24.47 24.79 23.44
CA VAL A 239 -24.55 25.01 24.90
C VAL A 239 -25.43 23.93 25.52
N ARG A 240 -24.90 23.20 26.48
CA ARG A 240 -25.62 22.19 27.27
C ARG A 240 -25.53 22.55 28.76
N LYS A 241 -26.35 21.89 29.59
CA LYS A 241 -26.29 22.08 31.05
C LYS A 241 -24.94 21.73 31.66
N THR A 242 -24.23 20.82 31.01
CA THR A 242 -22.87 20.34 31.38
C THR A 242 -21.73 21.17 30.81
N GLY A 243 -22.03 22.23 30.06
CA GLY A 243 -21.05 23.07 29.38
C GLY A 243 -21.18 23.07 27.86
N ASN A 244 -20.25 23.73 27.19
CA ASN A 244 -20.25 23.80 25.74
C ASN A 244 -19.72 22.48 25.13
N VAL A 245 -20.49 21.90 24.22
CA VAL A 245 -20.09 20.73 23.43
C VAL A 245 -19.64 21.21 22.06
N PRO A 246 -18.33 21.12 21.74
CA PRO A 246 -17.82 21.58 20.44
C PRO A 246 -18.31 20.69 19.31
N ALA A 247 -18.44 21.25 18.11
CA ALA A 247 -18.81 20.50 16.91
C ALA A 247 -17.69 19.58 16.43
N VAL A 248 -16.44 19.89 16.75
CA VAL A 248 -15.26 19.05 16.49
C VAL A 248 -14.46 18.91 17.78
N MET A 249 -14.14 17.67 18.14
CA MET A 249 -13.27 17.33 19.26
C MET A 249 -12.03 16.61 18.74
N ARG A 250 -10.87 17.09 19.12
CA ARG A 250 -9.58 16.44 18.78
C ARG A 250 -9.00 15.74 19.99
N PHE A 251 -8.35 14.61 19.75
CA PHE A 251 -7.66 13.86 20.80
C PHE A 251 -6.31 13.33 20.30
N ASP A 252 -5.37 13.23 21.22
CA ASP A 252 -4.04 12.66 21.02
C ASP A 252 -3.58 12.08 22.36
N GLN A 253 -3.58 10.75 22.46
CA GLN A 253 -3.33 10.05 23.72
C GLN A 253 -2.31 8.92 23.51
N VAL A 254 -1.37 8.79 24.44
CA VAL A 254 -0.53 7.62 24.57
C VAL A 254 -1.31 6.58 25.38
N VAL A 255 -1.63 5.45 24.76
CA VAL A 255 -2.40 4.37 25.39
C VAL A 255 -1.51 3.27 25.94
N GLY A 256 -0.23 3.25 25.57
CA GLY A 256 0.76 2.30 26.04
C GLY A 256 2.14 2.61 25.51
N SER A 257 3.11 1.84 25.99
CA SER A 257 4.46 1.83 25.42
C SER A 257 5.01 0.41 25.43
N THR A 258 5.72 0.03 24.37
CA THR A 258 6.27 -1.30 24.22
C THR A 258 7.76 -1.21 23.93
N LYS A 259 8.58 -1.92 24.71
CA LYS A 259 10.01 -2.06 24.45
C LYS A 259 10.25 -3.04 23.31
N ARG A 260 11.00 -2.65 22.30
CA ARG A 260 11.17 -3.44 21.08
C ARG A 260 12.60 -3.43 20.57
N CYS A 261 12.96 -4.50 19.87
CA CYS A 261 14.21 -4.57 19.15
C CYS A 261 14.20 -3.60 17.97
N GLY A 262 15.24 -2.77 17.83
CA GLY A 262 15.40 -1.86 16.70
C GLY A 262 15.78 -2.56 15.39
N THR A 263 16.15 -3.84 15.42
CA THR A 263 16.57 -4.62 14.26
C THR A 263 15.47 -5.54 13.73
N CYS A 264 14.87 -6.38 14.58
CA CYS A 264 13.86 -7.37 14.17
C CYS A 264 12.46 -7.07 14.70
N THR A 265 12.28 -5.95 15.38
CA THR A 265 10.99 -5.47 15.95
C THR A 265 10.34 -6.36 17.01
N ALA A 266 10.98 -7.45 17.43
CA ALA A 266 10.47 -8.32 18.48
C ALA A 266 10.15 -7.52 19.75
N ILE A 267 9.06 -7.88 20.42
CA ILE A 267 8.69 -7.32 21.73
C ILE A 267 9.69 -7.84 22.75
N LEU A 268 10.19 -6.94 23.57
CA LEU A 268 11.17 -7.22 24.62
C LEU A 268 10.55 -7.06 25.99
N GLY A 269 11.01 -7.86 26.93
CA GLY A 269 10.72 -7.66 28.34
C GLY A 269 11.37 -6.38 28.87
N THR A 270 10.87 -5.86 29.98
CA THR A 270 11.39 -4.62 30.59
C THR A 270 12.87 -4.75 30.97
N ALA A 271 13.31 -5.95 31.39
CA ALA A 271 14.68 -6.25 31.79
C ALA A 271 15.64 -6.58 30.65
N ASP A 272 15.15 -6.82 29.42
CA ASP A 272 16.00 -7.25 28.31
C ASP A 272 16.96 -6.12 27.90
N THR A 273 18.25 -6.42 27.85
CA THR A 273 19.32 -5.53 27.38
C THR A 273 19.78 -5.88 25.97
N CYS A 274 19.41 -7.07 25.48
CA CYS A 274 19.60 -7.51 24.10
C CYS A 274 18.37 -8.28 23.62
N CYS A 275 18.20 -8.36 22.33
CA CYS A 275 17.05 -9.07 21.74
C CYS A 275 17.26 -10.59 21.79
N PRO A 276 16.38 -11.36 22.44
CA PRO A 276 16.50 -12.82 22.49
C PRO A 276 16.31 -13.50 21.13
N SER A 277 15.66 -12.81 20.17
CA SER A 277 15.39 -13.37 18.84
C SER A 277 16.55 -13.18 17.85
N CYS A 278 17.27 -12.05 17.89
CA CYS A 278 18.33 -11.74 16.91
C CYS A 278 19.65 -11.27 17.54
N GLY A 279 19.78 -11.25 18.85
CA GLY A 279 21.00 -10.84 19.57
C GLY A 279 21.33 -9.34 19.52
N SER A 280 20.53 -8.53 18.83
CA SER A 280 20.79 -7.10 18.70
C SER A 280 20.64 -6.36 20.02
N THR A 281 21.58 -5.44 20.29
CA THR A 281 21.54 -4.51 21.42
C THR A 281 20.80 -3.21 21.09
N LYS A 282 20.38 -3.02 19.81
CA LYS A 282 19.55 -1.87 19.43
C LYS A 282 18.15 -2.04 19.97
N ILE A 283 17.83 -1.30 21.03
CA ILE A 283 16.53 -1.35 21.70
C ILE A 283 15.89 0.04 21.59
N ARG A 284 14.58 0.07 21.33
CA ARG A 284 13.78 1.29 21.33
C ARG A 284 12.48 1.08 22.10
N THR A 285 11.99 2.13 22.72
CA THR A 285 10.64 2.18 23.27
C THR A 285 9.74 2.82 22.21
N VAL A 286 8.66 2.12 21.86
CA VAL A 286 7.65 2.58 20.91
C VAL A 286 6.40 2.95 21.68
N GLU A 287 5.99 4.20 21.61
CA GLU A 287 4.72 4.65 22.18
C GLU A 287 3.57 4.15 21.30
N GLU A 288 2.57 3.57 21.94
CA GLU A 288 1.28 3.25 21.31
C GLU A 288 0.37 4.47 21.48
N ARG A 289 0.23 5.22 20.40
CA ARG A 289 -0.47 6.51 20.40
C ARG A 289 -1.71 6.44 19.52
N VAL A 290 -2.85 6.87 20.09
CA VAL A 290 -4.10 7.04 19.37
C VAL A 290 -4.40 8.52 19.25
N ARG A 291 -4.56 9.01 18.04
CA ARG A 291 -4.90 10.39 17.75
C ARG A 291 -6.01 10.46 16.70
N GLY A 292 -6.85 11.45 16.81
CA GLY A 292 -7.93 11.61 15.86
C GLY A 292 -8.80 12.81 16.19
N TRP A 293 -9.94 12.82 15.55
CA TRP A 293 -10.99 13.81 15.80
C TRP A 293 -12.38 13.18 15.62
N ILE A 294 -13.35 13.76 16.29
CA ILE A 294 -14.77 13.44 16.14
C ILE A 294 -15.46 14.73 15.74
N GLY A 295 -16.24 14.70 14.66
CA GLY A 295 -16.91 15.88 14.14
C GLY A 295 -18.38 15.63 13.81
N ILE A 296 -19.18 16.67 13.90
CA ILE A 296 -20.59 16.66 13.52
C ILE A 296 -20.68 17.12 12.06
N GLN A 297 -21.35 16.34 11.23
CA GLN A 297 -21.59 16.68 9.81
C GLN A 297 -22.44 17.96 9.68
N ARG A 298 -22.15 18.73 8.63
CA ARG A 298 -22.95 19.91 8.25
C ARG A 298 -24.25 19.55 7.54
N PHE A 299 -24.23 18.42 6.83
CA PHE A 299 -25.37 17.89 6.08
C PHE A 299 -25.55 16.44 6.42
N ASP A 300 -26.76 15.95 6.43
CA ASP A 300 -27.04 14.52 6.55
C ASP A 300 -26.47 13.79 5.34
N SER A 301 -25.69 12.77 5.61
CA SER A 301 -25.09 11.90 4.59
C SER A 301 -25.14 10.45 5.08
N ASP A 302 -25.80 9.60 4.31
CA ASP A 302 -25.91 8.17 4.59
C ASP A 302 -24.59 7.42 4.37
N THR A 303 -23.67 8.05 3.67
CA THR A 303 -22.41 7.42 3.22
C THR A 303 -21.17 7.96 3.92
N ASP A 304 -21.20 9.22 4.39
CA ASP A 304 -20.04 9.88 4.98
C ASP A 304 -20.16 10.01 6.51
N PHE A 305 -20.50 8.90 7.19
CA PHE A 305 -20.46 8.83 8.67
C PHE A 305 -19.90 7.49 9.14
N GLY A 306 -19.46 7.44 10.39
CA GLY A 306 -18.87 6.27 11.01
C GLY A 306 -17.46 6.55 11.49
N ILE A 307 -16.68 5.49 11.64
CA ILE A 307 -15.30 5.57 12.14
C ILE A 307 -14.34 5.20 11.02
N ASP A 308 -13.44 6.11 10.68
CA ASP A 308 -12.31 5.82 9.81
C ASP A 308 -11.12 5.41 10.67
N LEU A 309 -10.60 4.20 10.44
CA LEU A 309 -9.38 3.71 11.09
C LEU A 309 -8.19 3.95 10.18
N ILE A 310 -7.24 4.76 10.66
CA ILE A 310 -6.08 5.19 9.88
C ILE A 310 -4.81 4.64 10.54
N ARG A 311 -3.97 3.98 9.76
CA ARG A 311 -2.66 3.51 10.18
C ARG A 311 -1.57 4.12 9.29
N ASN A 312 -0.57 4.75 9.90
CA ASN A 312 0.55 5.39 9.19
C ASN A 312 0.11 6.35 8.06
N GLY A 313 -1.07 6.98 8.23
CA GLY A 313 -1.63 7.92 7.27
C GLY A 313 -2.52 7.32 6.19
N ARG A 314 -2.63 5.98 6.09
CA ARG A 314 -3.56 5.27 5.21
C ARG A 314 -4.81 4.84 5.97
N ALA A 315 -5.99 5.11 5.44
CA ALA A 315 -7.24 4.58 5.96
C ALA A 315 -7.36 3.09 5.61
N ILE A 316 -7.38 2.22 6.64
CA ILE A 316 -7.53 0.77 6.53
C ILE A 316 -8.99 0.32 6.63
N ARG A 317 -9.82 1.13 7.27
CA ARG A 317 -11.28 1.01 7.33
C ARG A 317 -11.88 2.39 7.16
N ILE A 318 -12.98 2.50 6.45
CA ILE A 318 -13.66 3.77 6.15
C ILE A 318 -15.14 3.62 6.46
N GLY A 319 -15.66 4.56 7.26
CA GLY A 319 -17.09 4.64 7.59
C GLY A 319 -17.58 3.41 8.35
N GLU A 320 -16.77 2.83 9.25
CA GLU A 320 -17.12 1.65 10.02
C GLU A 320 -18.28 1.97 10.97
N LYS A 321 -19.43 1.34 10.73
CA LYS A 321 -20.67 1.59 11.46
C LYS A 321 -20.93 0.57 12.56
N MET A 322 -20.45 -0.66 12.40
CA MET A 322 -20.76 -1.78 13.31
C MET A 322 -20.08 -1.64 14.66
N LEU A 323 -18.88 -1.03 14.74
CA LEU A 323 -18.20 -0.77 16.02
C LEU A 323 -19.02 0.18 16.92
N SER A 324 -19.72 1.14 16.32
CA SER A 324 -20.56 2.07 17.07
C SER A 324 -21.92 1.48 17.46
N LEU A 325 -22.53 0.65 16.61
CA LEU A 325 -23.84 0.05 16.85
C LEU A 325 -23.81 -1.03 17.94
N ASN A 326 -22.79 -1.88 17.97
CA ASN A 326 -22.63 -2.91 19.01
C ASN A 326 -22.38 -2.31 20.40
N MET A 327 -21.72 -1.17 20.49
CA MET A 327 -21.60 -0.44 21.76
C MET A 327 -22.93 0.19 22.20
N TRP A 328 -23.76 0.64 21.26
CA TRP A 328 -25.07 1.25 21.56
C TRP A 328 -26.12 0.20 21.94
N MET A 329 -26.16 -0.94 21.25
CA MET A 329 -27.12 -2.01 21.56
C MET A 329 -26.84 -2.68 22.90
N ASN A 330 -25.56 -2.72 23.34
CA ASN A 330 -25.19 -3.29 24.64
C ASN A 330 -25.36 -2.30 25.81
N SER A 331 -25.57 -1.01 25.56
CA SER A 331 -25.81 -0.01 26.59
C SER A 331 -27.30 0.27 26.87
N ASN A 332 -28.21 -0.33 26.10
CA ASN A 332 -29.66 -0.19 26.25
C ASN A 332 -30.37 -1.54 26.56
N MET A 333 -29.63 -2.56 26.95
CA MET A 333 -30.09 -3.73 27.69
C MET A 333 -29.50 -3.67 29.11
#